data_afe4eb0e0f8941bb79c3b5a48faf925b
#
_entry.id   afe4eb0e0f8941bb79c3b5a48faf925b
#
_cell.length_a   1.000
_cell.length_b   1.000
_cell.length_c   1.000
_cell.angle_alpha   90.00
_cell.angle_beta   90.00
_cell.angle_gamma   90.00
#
_symmetry.space_group_name_H-M   'P 1'
#
loop_
_entity.id
_entity.type
_entity.pdbx_description
1 polymer ?
#
loop_
_entity_poly.entity_id
_entity_poly.type
_entity_poly.pdbx_seq_one_letter_code
_entity_poly.pdbx_strand_id
1 'polypeptide(L)'
;TTEKSLPSYESRERKIVFIPLERAAVFSSVHCALLHEMGTDKAVGGICDLEFLNLANYKEAVKDGRIANLGSSMQPNIERLINLNPDALLPSPFENSGGLGRAEKLGFPIIWCADYMENTPLGRAEWIRFYGRLFGKAEVADSIFHVVESRYKELCSLTKQTQTKPRLLPEMPWSGQWTLPSSGSYSAKLYQDAGAEYIFADLKGNGSTPLSTEKVVDRGMQADIWLIKHHGTLNRRQINTDTPL
;
A
#
# COMPACT_ATOMS: atom_id res chain seq x y z
N THR A 1 -12.00 20.50 -16.06
CA THR A 1 -12.16 21.98 -15.96
C THR A 1 -11.06 22.61 -16.80
N THR A 2 -11.41 23.37 -17.82
CA THR A 2 -10.45 24.12 -18.64
C THR A 2 -9.89 25.30 -17.86
N GLU A 3 -8.66 25.71 -18.12
CA GLU A 3 -7.94 26.80 -17.44
C GLU A 3 -8.77 28.10 -17.22
N LYS A 4 -9.73 28.35 -18.10
CA LYS A 4 -10.59 29.55 -18.07
C LYS A 4 -11.66 29.55 -16.97
N SER A 5 -11.87 28.45 -16.25
CA SER A 5 -12.93 28.32 -15.23
C SER A 5 -12.40 28.19 -13.80
N LEU A 6 -11.10 28.38 -13.60
CA LEU A 6 -10.51 28.29 -12.25
C LEU A 6 -10.84 29.55 -11.46
N PRO A 7 -11.38 29.42 -10.21
CA PRO A 7 -11.50 30.55 -9.30
C PRO A 7 -10.11 31.13 -9.01
N SER A 8 -9.99 32.43 -8.90
CA SER A 8 -8.75 33.09 -8.48
C SER A 8 -8.48 32.77 -6.99
N TYR A 9 -7.80 31.65 -6.73
CA TYR A 9 -7.33 31.33 -5.39
C TYR A 9 -5.93 31.91 -5.18
N GLU A 10 -5.87 33.03 -4.50
CA GLU A 10 -4.63 33.70 -4.07
C GLU A 10 -3.99 33.03 -2.84
N SER A 11 -3.85 31.71 -2.75
CA SER A 11 -3.08 31.12 -1.69
C SER A 11 -1.81 30.46 -2.24
N ARG A 12 -0.66 30.99 -1.85
CA ARG A 12 0.68 30.49 -2.22
C ARG A 12 0.97 29.06 -1.80
N GLU A 13 0.06 28.40 -1.08
CA GLU A 13 0.24 27.06 -0.51
C GLU A 13 -0.56 25.97 -1.23
N ARG A 14 -1.47 26.31 -2.13
CA ARG A 14 -2.30 25.33 -2.84
C ARG A 14 -1.86 25.16 -4.28
N LYS A 15 -1.50 23.94 -4.63
CA LYS A 15 -1.23 23.58 -6.03
C LYS A 15 -2.48 23.02 -6.67
N ILE A 16 -2.73 23.43 -7.90
CA ILE A 16 -3.83 22.93 -8.72
C ILE A 16 -3.30 21.71 -9.46
N VAL A 17 -4.06 20.62 -9.41
CA VAL A 17 -3.79 19.41 -10.17
C VAL A 17 -4.85 19.29 -11.26
N PHE A 18 -4.42 19.20 -12.49
CA PHE A 18 -5.31 18.93 -13.62
C PHE A 18 -5.52 17.44 -13.77
N ILE A 19 -6.76 17.02 -13.93
CA ILE A 19 -7.13 15.62 -14.15
C ILE A 19 -7.88 15.49 -15.51
N PRO A 20 -7.75 14.34 -16.19
CA PRO A 20 -6.98 13.16 -15.77
C PRO A 20 -5.46 13.38 -15.80
N LEU A 21 -4.74 12.71 -14.91
CA LEU A 21 -3.28 12.65 -14.95
C LEU A 21 -2.84 11.83 -16.18
N GLU A 22 -1.88 12.35 -16.93
CA GLU A 22 -1.35 11.71 -18.14
C GLU A 22 0.10 11.22 -17.96
N ARG A 23 0.79 11.76 -16.94
CA ARG A 23 2.19 11.43 -16.66
C ARG A 23 2.51 11.52 -15.16
N ALA A 24 2.09 10.52 -14.41
CA ALA A 24 2.31 10.44 -12.97
C ALA A 24 3.67 9.82 -12.62
N ALA A 25 4.30 10.32 -11.54
CA ALA A 25 5.40 9.65 -10.86
C ALA A 25 4.88 8.83 -9.68
N VAL A 26 5.00 7.51 -9.74
CA VAL A 26 4.41 6.56 -8.78
C VAL A 26 5.50 6.01 -7.85
N PHE A 27 5.27 6.05 -6.55
CA PHE A 27 6.26 5.74 -5.53
C PHE A 27 6.06 4.37 -4.86
N SER A 28 5.01 3.64 -5.22
CA SER A 28 4.70 2.35 -4.61
C SER A 28 4.25 1.32 -5.64
N SER A 29 4.75 0.09 -5.50
CA SER A 29 4.31 -1.05 -6.33
C SER A 29 2.82 -1.36 -6.15
N VAL A 30 2.24 -1.07 -4.97
CA VAL A 30 0.81 -1.22 -4.71
C VAL A 30 0.00 -0.27 -5.59
N HIS A 31 0.42 0.99 -5.69
CA HIS A 31 -0.26 1.97 -6.55
C HIS A 31 -0.14 1.58 -8.02
N CYS A 32 1.03 1.08 -8.47
CA CYS A 32 1.19 0.55 -9.82
C CYS A 32 0.19 -0.58 -10.12
N ALA A 33 -0.03 -1.49 -9.17
CA ALA A 33 -0.98 -2.58 -9.34
C ALA A 33 -2.43 -2.07 -9.49
N LEU A 34 -2.85 -1.10 -8.66
CA LEU A 34 -4.18 -0.49 -8.78
C LEU A 34 -4.36 0.23 -10.12
N LEU A 35 -3.34 0.94 -10.59
CA LEU A 35 -3.37 1.62 -11.89
C LEU A 35 -3.44 0.63 -13.06
N HIS A 36 -2.75 -0.50 -12.94
CA HIS A 36 -2.81 -1.59 -13.91
C HIS A 36 -4.21 -2.19 -14.01
N GLU A 37 -4.82 -2.52 -12.87
CA GLU A 37 -6.19 -3.07 -12.81
C GLU A 37 -7.23 -2.14 -13.47
N MET A 38 -7.00 -0.83 -13.44
CA MET A 38 -7.87 0.14 -14.12
C MET A 38 -7.51 0.40 -15.58
N GLY A 39 -6.44 -0.23 -16.10
CA GLY A 39 -5.96 -0.01 -17.48
C GLY A 39 -5.39 1.38 -17.71
N THR A 40 -4.73 1.95 -16.70
CA THR A 40 -4.13 3.30 -16.75
C THR A 40 -2.61 3.30 -16.87
N ASP A 41 -2.00 2.18 -17.27
CA ASP A 41 -0.53 1.99 -17.38
C ASP A 41 0.15 3.09 -18.18
N LYS A 42 -0.50 3.60 -19.24
CA LYS A 42 0.04 4.62 -20.12
C LYS A 42 0.24 5.98 -19.44
N ALA A 43 -0.46 6.23 -18.34
CA ALA A 43 -0.35 7.46 -17.57
C ALA A 43 0.76 7.39 -16.49
N VAL A 44 1.44 6.25 -16.35
CA VAL A 44 2.59 6.10 -15.47
C VAL A 44 3.84 6.51 -16.22
N GLY A 45 4.40 7.67 -15.89
CA GLY A 45 5.61 8.18 -16.51
C GLY A 45 6.91 7.77 -15.81
N GLY A 46 6.85 7.52 -14.50
CA GLY A 46 8.00 7.09 -13.71
C GLY A 46 7.62 6.28 -12.49
N ILE A 47 8.51 5.39 -12.06
CA ILE A 47 8.28 4.47 -10.94
C ILE A 47 9.50 4.45 -10.01
N CYS A 48 9.25 4.51 -8.70
CA CYS A 48 10.22 4.20 -7.66
C CYS A 48 10.15 2.72 -7.24
N ASP A 49 11.20 2.24 -6.57
CA ASP A 49 11.28 0.91 -5.95
C ASP A 49 10.91 -0.25 -6.91
N LEU A 50 11.48 -0.19 -8.11
CA LEU A 50 11.20 -1.13 -9.21
C LEU A 50 11.48 -2.60 -8.83
N GLU A 51 12.37 -2.85 -7.89
CA GLU A 51 12.71 -4.18 -7.37
C GLU A 51 11.54 -4.89 -6.70
N PHE A 52 10.62 -4.12 -6.08
CA PHE A 52 9.42 -4.68 -5.42
C PHE A 52 8.21 -4.81 -6.36
N LEU A 53 8.36 -4.41 -7.62
CA LEU A 53 7.27 -4.47 -8.58
C LEU A 53 7.28 -5.81 -9.33
N ASN A 54 6.17 -6.56 -9.26
CA ASN A 54 6.02 -7.86 -9.93
C ASN A 54 5.19 -7.83 -11.21
N LEU A 55 5.01 -6.66 -11.81
CA LEU A 55 4.28 -6.49 -13.06
C LEU A 55 5.25 -6.45 -14.25
N ALA A 56 5.21 -7.47 -15.11
CA ALA A 56 6.13 -7.64 -16.22
C ALA A 56 6.05 -6.48 -17.23
N ASN A 57 4.84 -6.03 -17.55
CA ASN A 57 4.59 -4.92 -18.46
C ASN A 57 5.28 -3.61 -18.04
N TYR A 58 5.29 -3.30 -16.74
CA TYR A 58 6.00 -2.13 -16.22
C TYR A 58 7.52 -2.31 -16.25
N LYS A 59 8.01 -3.51 -15.92
CA LYS A 59 9.46 -3.81 -16.00
C LYS A 59 9.97 -3.69 -17.43
N GLU A 60 9.22 -4.19 -18.41
CA GLU A 60 9.52 -4.01 -19.83
C GLU A 60 9.48 -2.54 -20.23
N ALA A 61 8.46 -1.80 -19.84
CA ALA A 61 8.33 -0.38 -20.15
C ALA A 61 9.48 0.46 -19.57
N VAL A 62 10.00 0.09 -18.40
CA VAL A 62 11.19 0.73 -17.83
C VAL A 62 12.44 0.35 -18.63
N LYS A 63 12.59 -0.94 -19.01
CA LYS A 63 13.73 -1.41 -19.81
C LYS A 63 13.79 -0.72 -21.18
N ASP A 64 12.62 -0.50 -21.81
CA ASP A 64 12.49 0.17 -23.12
C ASP A 64 12.55 1.71 -23.02
N GLY A 65 12.68 2.26 -21.82
CA GLY A 65 12.74 3.69 -21.59
C GLY A 65 11.40 4.44 -21.71
N ARG A 66 10.27 3.73 -21.85
CA ARG A 66 8.92 4.32 -21.88
C ARG A 66 8.48 4.83 -20.49
N ILE A 67 8.99 4.23 -19.43
CA ILE A 67 8.76 4.64 -18.05
C ILE A 67 10.13 4.90 -17.40
N ALA A 68 10.27 6.02 -16.71
CA ALA A 68 11.51 6.37 -16.02
C ALA A 68 11.66 5.55 -14.71
N ASN A 69 12.82 4.93 -14.50
CA ASN A 69 13.18 4.40 -13.20
C ASN A 69 13.63 5.56 -12.30
N LEU A 70 12.83 5.89 -11.31
CA LEU A 70 13.08 7.02 -10.40
C LEU A 70 13.97 6.66 -9.19
N GLY A 71 14.42 5.40 -9.08
CA GLY A 71 15.25 4.92 -7.97
C GLY A 71 14.41 4.60 -6.72
N SER A 72 14.97 4.87 -5.55
CA SER A 72 14.28 4.61 -4.28
C SER A 72 13.20 5.66 -3.98
N SER A 73 12.07 5.23 -3.44
CA SER A 73 11.00 6.12 -2.96
C SER A 73 11.45 7.01 -1.80
N MET A 74 12.44 6.56 -1.01
CA MET A 74 13.01 7.33 0.10
C MET A 74 13.95 8.45 -0.38
N GLN A 75 14.58 8.25 -1.54
CA GLN A 75 15.50 9.23 -2.16
C GLN A 75 15.36 9.17 -3.69
N PRO A 76 14.26 9.72 -4.23
CA PRO A 76 14.02 9.69 -5.66
C PRO A 76 15.09 10.45 -6.44
N ASN A 77 15.39 9.98 -7.64
CA ASN A 77 16.37 10.62 -8.52
C ASN A 77 15.80 11.95 -9.07
N ILE A 78 16.35 13.05 -8.56
CA ILE A 78 15.89 14.41 -8.85
C ILE A 78 16.04 14.77 -10.33
N GLU A 79 17.14 14.39 -10.97
CA GLU A 79 17.37 14.68 -12.39
C GLU A 79 16.35 13.96 -13.27
N ARG A 80 16.06 12.70 -12.96
CA ARG A 80 15.05 11.94 -13.67
C ARG A 80 13.64 12.49 -13.45
N LEU A 81 13.31 12.97 -12.24
CA LEU A 81 12.04 13.65 -11.97
C LEU A 81 11.92 14.96 -12.78
N ILE A 82 12.99 15.77 -12.84
CA ILE A 82 12.99 17.00 -13.64
C ILE A 82 12.79 16.68 -15.12
N ASN A 83 13.51 15.70 -15.65
CA ASN A 83 13.41 15.29 -17.06
C ASN A 83 12.04 14.69 -17.39
N LEU A 84 11.45 13.95 -16.45
CA LEU A 84 10.10 13.40 -16.58
C LEU A 84 9.05 14.49 -16.64
N ASN A 85 9.22 15.56 -15.86
CA ASN A 85 8.23 16.64 -15.69
C ASN A 85 6.81 16.09 -15.45
N PRO A 86 6.57 15.38 -14.33
CA PRO A 86 5.29 14.72 -14.10
C PRO A 86 4.17 15.70 -13.74
N ASP A 87 2.93 15.33 -14.05
CA ASP A 87 1.73 16.09 -13.67
C ASP A 87 1.53 16.09 -12.14
N ALA A 88 1.91 14.99 -11.47
CA ALA A 88 1.91 14.86 -10.04
C ALA A 88 2.86 13.75 -9.56
N LEU A 89 3.33 13.91 -8.32
CA LEU A 89 4.01 12.87 -7.55
C LEU A 89 2.99 12.17 -6.65
N LEU A 90 3.01 10.84 -6.62
CA LEU A 90 2.12 9.99 -5.82
C LEU A 90 2.92 9.23 -4.74
N PRO A 91 3.48 9.91 -3.73
CA PRO A 91 4.20 9.26 -2.65
C PRO A 91 3.27 8.73 -1.56
N SER A 92 3.79 7.78 -0.76
CA SER A 92 3.17 7.36 0.49
C SER A 92 3.80 8.14 1.66
N PRO A 93 3.00 8.65 2.61
CA PRO A 93 3.52 9.31 3.80
C PRO A 93 4.01 8.25 4.79
N PHE A 94 5.31 8.01 4.90
CA PHE A 94 5.87 7.14 5.93
C PHE A 94 6.35 7.98 7.12
N GLU A 95 6.05 7.52 8.33
CA GLU A 95 6.72 8.03 9.52
C GLU A 95 8.23 7.83 9.34
N ASN A 96 9.03 8.84 9.63
CA ASN A 96 10.48 8.83 9.46
C ASN A 96 11.04 8.85 8.02
N SER A 97 10.22 9.06 7.00
CA SER A 97 10.73 9.21 5.63
C SER A 97 11.49 10.51 5.40
N GLY A 98 11.41 11.47 6.32
CA GLY A 98 11.99 12.81 6.12
C GLY A 98 11.30 13.60 4.99
N GLY A 99 10.11 13.16 4.54
CA GLY A 99 9.40 13.71 3.38
C GLY A 99 10.08 13.33 2.06
N LEU A 100 9.74 14.02 0.99
CA LEU A 100 10.36 13.84 -0.33
C LEU A 100 11.68 14.59 -0.50
N GLY A 101 12.16 15.25 0.57
CA GLY A 101 13.41 15.99 0.58
C GLY A 101 13.47 17.05 -0.53
N ARG A 102 14.46 16.90 -1.45
CA ARG A 102 14.63 17.84 -2.56
C ARG A 102 13.46 17.82 -3.56
N ALA A 103 12.76 16.69 -3.70
CA ALA A 103 11.65 16.57 -4.65
C ALA A 103 10.47 17.51 -4.33
N GLU A 104 10.24 17.81 -3.04
CA GLU A 104 9.22 18.79 -2.63
C GLU A 104 9.52 20.21 -3.16
N LYS A 105 10.81 20.53 -3.28
CA LYS A 105 11.29 21.86 -3.73
C LYS A 105 11.20 22.04 -5.24
N LEU A 106 10.97 20.98 -6.00
CA LEU A 106 10.88 21.04 -7.46
C LEU A 106 9.60 21.71 -7.95
N GLY A 107 8.62 21.92 -7.06
CA GLY A 107 7.39 22.59 -7.42
C GLY A 107 6.33 21.70 -8.06
N PHE A 108 6.55 20.41 -8.26
CA PHE A 108 5.52 19.48 -8.75
C PHE A 108 4.37 19.36 -7.75
N PRO A 109 3.12 19.14 -8.21
CA PRO A 109 2.03 18.76 -7.34
C PRO A 109 2.32 17.43 -6.63
N ILE A 110 2.04 17.37 -5.33
CA ILE A 110 2.21 16.16 -4.53
C ILE A 110 0.84 15.72 -4.06
N ILE A 111 0.49 14.47 -4.34
CA ILE A 111 -0.75 13.83 -3.90
C ILE A 111 -0.36 12.70 -2.95
N TRP A 112 -0.50 12.93 -1.65
CA TRP A 112 -0.16 11.95 -0.63
C TRP A 112 -1.12 10.77 -0.65
N CYS A 113 -0.60 9.58 -0.89
CA CYS A 113 -1.35 8.32 -0.99
C CYS A 113 -1.20 7.54 0.30
N ALA A 114 -2.16 7.68 1.21
CA ALA A 114 -2.11 7.14 2.57
C ALA A 114 -2.98 5.88 2.76
N ASP A 115 -3.16 5.09 1.70
CA ASP A 115 -4.00 3.88 1.70
C ASP A 115 -3.60 2.84 2.77
N TYR A 116 -2.32 2.76 3.08
CA TYR A 116 -1.81 1.83 4.10
C TYR A 116 -2.18 2.25 5.54
N MET A 117 -2.60 3.51 5.76
CA MET A 117 -3.03 4.03 7.06
C MET A 117 -4.50 3.77 7.36
N GLU A 118 -5.23 3.20 6.40
CA GLU A 118 -6.64 2.84 6.60
C GLU A 118 -6.81 1.77 7.69
N ASN A 119 -7.86 1.90 8.45
CA ASN A 119 -8.14 1.02 9.58
C ASN A 119 -8.94 -0.24 9.19
N THR A 120 -9.47 -0.28 7.98
CA THR A 120 -10.27 -1.38 7.48
C THR A 120 -9.81 -1.85 6.10
N PRO A 121 -9.95 -3.16 5.78
CA PRO A 121 -9.63 -3.67 4.46
C PRO A 121 -10.43 -3.01 3.34
N LEU A 122 -11.72 -2.74 3.56
CA LEU A 122 -12.55 -2.04 2.57
C LEU A 122 -12.17 -0.57 2.42
N GLY A 123 -11.83 0.13 3.51
CA GLY A 123 -11.32 1.50 3.44
C GLY A 123 -10.06 1.56 2.57
N ARG A 124 -9.13 0.62 2.78
CA ARG A 124 -7.93 0.51 1.94
C ARG A 124 -8.25 0.19 0.47
N ALA A 125 -9.17 -0.72 0.22
CA ALA A 125 -9.60 -1.06 -1.13
C ALA A 125 -10.31 0.10 -1.84
N GLU A 126 -11.01 0.96 -1.09
CA GLU A 126 -11.74 2.11 -1.63
C GLU A 126 -10.83 3.16 -2.27
N TRP A 127 -9.54 3.18 -1.95
CA TRP A 127 -8.56 4.07 -2.58
C TRP A 127 -8.50 3.91 -4.11
N ILE A 128 -8.89 2.76 -4.65
CA ILE A 128 -9.01 2.60 -6.11
C ILE A 128 -9.95 3.63 -6.73
N ARG A 129 -11.01 4.03 -6.02
CA ARG A 129 -11.97 5.05 -6.46
C ARG A 129 -11.34 6.45 -6.51
N PHE A 130 -10.44 6.75 -5.58
CA PHE A 130 -9.65 7.97 -5.60
C PHE A 130 -8.73 8.00 -6.82
N TYR A 131 -7.96 6.93 -7.06
CA TYR A 131 -7.12 6.82 -8.24
C TYR A 131 -7.95 6.85 -9.54
N GLY A 132 -9.09 6.19 -9.57
CA GLY A 132 -10.00 6.23 -10.71
C GLY A 132 -10.38 7.65 -11.12
N ARG A 133 -10.61 8.54 -10.15
CA ARG A 133 -10.90 9.95 -10.42
C ARG A 133 -9.68 10.71 -10.91
N LEU A 134 -8.51 10.46 -10.33
CA LEU A 134 -7.27 11.11 -10.76
C LEU A 134 -6.90 10.75 -12.21
N PHE A 135 -7.18 9.52 -12.64
CA PHE A 135 -6.80 9.00 -13.95
C PHE A 135 -7.96 8.91 -14.95
N GLY A 136 -9.11 9.54 -14.67
CA GLY A 136 -10.26 9.56 -15.57
C GLY A 136 -10.93 8.20 -15.79
N LYS A 137 -10.83 7.29 -14.80
CA LYS A 137 -11.40 5.93 -14.81
C LYS A 137 -12.37 5.69 -13.66
N ALA A 138 -13.14 6.69 -13.28
CA ALA A 138 -14.04 6.62 -12.13
C ALA A 138 -15.02 5.44 -12.20
N GLU A 139 -15.66 5.21 -13.35
CA GLU A 139 -16.63 4.13 -13.53
C GLU A 139 -15.99 2.74 -13.41
N VAL A 140 -14.79 2.57 -13.99
CA VAL A 140 -14.03 1.31 -13.89
C VAL A 140 -13.65 1.04 -12.44
N ALA A 141 -13.12 2.05 -11.74
CA ALA A 141 -12.74 1.96 -10.34
C ALA A 141 -13.93 1.65 -9.42
N ASP A 142 -15.06 2.31 -9.64
CA ASP A 142 -16.29 2.06 -8.90
C ASP A 142 -16.80 0.63 -9.13
N SER A 143 -16.71 0.11 -10.36
CA SER A 143 -17.08 -1.27 -10.69
C SER A 143 -16.17 -2.28 -9.98
N ILE A 144 -14.84 -2.08 -10.04
CA ILE A 144 -13.87 -2.97 -9.36
C ILE A 144 -14.12 -2.95 -7.84
N PHE A 145 -14.25 -1.77 -7.25
CA PHE A 145 -14.51 -1.65 -5.82
C PHE A 145 -15.81 -2.36 -5.41
N HIS A 146 -16.88 -2.20 -6.17
CA HIS A 146 -18.17 -2.85 -5.87
C HIS A 146 -18.07 -4.38 -5.86
N VAL A 147 -17.32 -4.97 -6.82
CA VAL A 147 -17.06 -6.42 -6.84
C VAL A 147 -16.28 -6.85 -5.60
N VAL A 148 -15.21 -6.11 -5.24
CA VAL A 148 -14.39 -6.40 -4.05
C VAL A 148 -15.24 -6.29 -2.78
N GLU A 149 -16.01 -5.22 -2.64
CA GLU A 149 -16.87 -4.98 -1.48
C GLU A 149 -17.91 -6.09 -1.31
N SER A 150 -18.58 -6.48 -2.39
CA SER A 150 -19.61 -7.53 -2.37
C SER A 150 -19.02 -8.88 -1.95
N ARG A 151 -17.90 -9.26 -2.56
CA ARG A 151 -17.16 -10.49 -2.21
C ARG A 151 -16.68 -10.50 -0.78
N TYR A 152 -16.12 -9.37 -0.32
CA TYR A 152 -15.65 -9.23 1.05
C TYR A 152 -16.79 -9.40 2.06
N LYS A 153 -17.94 -8.75 1.85
CA LYS A 153 -19.11 -8.86 2.70
C LYS A 153 -19.68 -10.29 2.72
N GLU A 154 -19.71 -10.96 1.57
CA GLU A 154 -20.10 -12.36 1.46
C GLU A 154 -19.21 -13.25 2.34
N LEU A 155 -17.89 -13.17 2.20
CA LEU A 155 -16.94 -13.94 3.01
C LEU A 155 -17.10 -13.65 4.50
N CYS A 156 -17.25 -12.38 4.90
CA CYS A 156 -17.50 -12.02 6.30
C CYS A 156 -18.80 -12.62 6.83
N SER A 157 -19.82 -12.84 5.99
CA SER A 157 -21.06 -13.46 6.42
C SER A 157 -20.90 -14.95 6.73
N LEU A 158 -20.02 -15.64 6.01
CA LEU A 158 -19.71 -17.04 6.25
C LEU A 158 -19.01 -17.23 7.60
N THR A 159 -18.04 -16.36 7.91
CA THR A 159 -17.29 -16.46 9.18
C THR A 159 -18.12 -16.18 10.42
N LYS A 160 -19.19 -15.37 10.32
CA LYS A 160 -20.12 -15.10 11.42
C LYS A 160 -20.90 -16.33 11.87
N GLN A 161 -21.03 -17.34 11.02
CA GLN A 161 -21.75 -18.58 11.31
C GLN A 161 -20.86 -19.63 12.01
N THR A 162 -19.55 -19.38 12.06
CA THR A 162 -18.58 -20.32 12.64
C THR A 162 -18.58 -20.20 14.16
N GLN A 163 -18.79 -21.32 14.84
CA GLN A 163 -18.81 -21.37 16.32
C GLN A 163 -17.43 -21.30 16.94
N THR A 164 -16.42 -21.84 16.27
CA THR A 164 -15.03 -21.85 16.74
C THR A 164 -14.20 -20.83 15.98
N LYS A 165 -13.45 -20.02 16.71
CA LYS A 165 -12.51 -19.05 16.15
C LYS A 165 -11.09 -19.52 16.42
N PRO A 166 -10.31 -19.90 15.39
CA PRO A 166 -8.92 -20.28 15.60
C PRO A 166 -8.11 -19.08 16.09
N ARG A 167 -7.25 -19.30 17.08
CA ARG A 167 -6.32 -18.30 17.59
C ARG A 167 -5.17 -18.12 16.61
N LEU A 168 -4.96 -16.89 16.17
CA LEU A 168 -4.03 -16.54 15.10
C LEU A 168 -2.83 -15.76 15.61
N LEU A 169 -1.63 -16.24 15.26
CA LEU A 169 -0.37 -15.51 15.33
C LEU A 169 0.08 -15.14 13.90
N PRO A 170 0.14 -13.85 13.53
CA PRO A 170 0.62 -13.46 12.22
C PRO A 170 2.11 -13.11 12.21
N GLU A 171 2.68 -12.99 11.01
CA GLU A 171 4.02 -12.50 10.68
C GLU A 171 5.14 -13.44 11.12
N MET A 172 6.38 -13.05 10.90
CA MET A 172 7.61 -13.71 11.30
C MET A 172 8.52 -12.74 12.08
N PRO A 173 9.34 -13.23 12.99
CA PRO A 173 10.38 -12.42 13.58
C PRO A 173 11.47 -12.07 12.55
N TRP A 174 12.05 -10.88 12.69
CA TRP A 174 13.17 -10.42 11.89
C TRP A 174 14.19 -9.72 12.80
N SER A 175 15.44 -10.15 12.74
CA SER A 175 16.53 -9.57 13.57
C SER A 175 16.18 -9.44 15.05
N GLY A 176 15.59 -10.49 15.64
CA GLY A 176 15.23 -10.53 17.07
C GLY A 176 13.96 -9.74 17.45
N GLN A 177 13.31 -9.12 16.49
CA GLN A 177 12.05 -8.40 16.68
C GLN A 177 10.92 -9.04 15.88
N TRP A 178 9.73 -9.03 16.45
CA TRP A 178 8.51 -9.49 15.78
C TRP A 178 7.52 -8.32 15.70
N THR A 179 7.39 -7.77 14.49
CA THR A 179 6.51 -6.63 14.26
C THR A 179 5.09 -7.12 13.98
N LEU A 180 4.19 -6.85 14.91
CA LEU A 180 2.81 -7.32 14.87
C LEU A 180 1.84 -6.18 14.56
N PRO A 181 0.74 -6.45 13.82
CA PRO A 181 -0.31 -5.46 13.60
C PRO A 181 -0.96 -5.02 14.92
N SER A 182 -1.10 -3.71 15.12
CA SER A 182 -1.86 -3.18 16.25
C SER A 182 -3.36 -3.37 16.04
N SER A 183 -4.15 -3.34 17.10
CA SER A 183 -5.58 -3.67 17.10
C SER A 183 -6.45 -2.77 16.19
N GLY A 184 -6.05 -1.53 15.97
CA GLY A 184 -6.72 -0.59 15.07
C GLY A 184 -6.23 -0.66 13.63
N SER A 185 -5.33 -1.57 13.26
CA SER A 185 -4.85 -1.71 11.88
C SER A 185 -5.84 -2.47 11.00
N TYR A 186 -5.79 -2.20 9.69
CA TYR A 186 -6.59 -2.96 8.73
C TYR A 186 -6.29 -4.47 8.75
N SER A 187 -5.04 -4.87 9.06
CA SER A 187 -4.66 -6.27 9.15
C SER A 187 -5.33 -6.97 10.33
N ALA A 188 -5.35 -6.35 11.52
CA ALA A 188 -6.06 -6.90 12.67
C ALA A 188 -7.56 -7.02 12.38
N LYS A 189 -8.15 -6.02 11.71
CA LYS A 189 -9.54 -6.07 11.27
C LYS A 189 -9.78 -7.19 10.26
N LEU A 190 -8.86 -7.41 9.31
CA LEU A 190 -8.95 -8.49 8.33
C LEU A 190 -8.96 -9.87 9.01
N TYR A 191 -8.11 -10.10 10.01
CA TYR A 191 -8.08 -11.36 10.76
C TYR A 191 -9.40 -11.60 11.51
N GLN A 192 -9.92 -10.55 12.14
CA GLN A 192 -11.22 -10.61 12.80
C GLN A 192 -12.35 -10.94 11.83
N ASP A 193 -12.38 -10.28 10.66
CA ASP A 193 -13.40 -10.47 9.64
C ASP A 193 -13.28 -11.85 8.98
N ALA A 194 -12.08 -12.42 8.92
CA ALA A 194 -11.83 -13.80 8.51
C ALA A 194 -12.25 -14.83 9.56
N GLY A 195 -12.78 -14.41 10.72
CA GLY A 195 -13.26 -15.29 11.79
C GLY A 195 -12.17 -15.80 12.71
N ALA A 196 -10.96 -15.24 12.68
CA ALA A 196 -9.90 -15.61 13.61
C ALA A 196 -9.94 -14.77 14.88
N GLU A 197 -9.43 -15.36 15.97
CA GLU A 197 -9.09 -14.65 17.20
C GLU A 197 -7.62 -14.25 17.15
N TYR A 198 -7.35 -12.97 16.91
CA TYR A 198 -6.00 -12.44 16.89
C TYR A 198 -5.46 -12.37 18.32
N ILE A 199 -4.43 -13.17 18.64
CA ILE A 199 -3.92 -13.33 20.02
C ILE A 199 -3.27 -12.06 20.59
N PHE A 200 -2.93 -11.07 19.76
CA PHE A 200 -2.41 -9.75 20.16
C PHE A 200 -3.39 -8.61 19.88
N ALA A 201 -4.70 -8.88 19.93
CA ALA A 201 -5.74 -7.86 19.70
C ALA A 201 -5.77 -6.74 20.77
N ASP A 202 -5.00 -6.86 21.83
CA ASP A 202 -4.82 -5.86 22.89
C ASP A 202 -3.70 -4.83 22.58
N LEU A 203 -2.89 -5.02 21.54
CA LEU A 203 -1.88 -4.06 21.11
C LEU A 203 -2.55 -2.80 20.55
N LYS A 204 -2.48 -1.71 21.32
CA LYS A 204 -3.10 -0.43 20.90
C LYS A 204 -2.34 0.23 19.77
N GLY A 205 -3.08 0.93 18.88
CA GLY A 205 -2.52 1.69 17.76
C GLY A 205 -3.17 1.32 16.43
N ASN A 206 -2.80 2.03 15.36
CA ASN A 206 -3.35 1.84 14.00
C ASN A 206 -2.34 1.24 13.01
N GLY A 207 -1.07 1.13 13.41
CA GLY A 207 0.00 0.60 12.58
C GLY A 207 0.46 -0.79 13.03
N SER A 208 1.77 -0.96 13.17
CA SER A 208 2.41 -2.16 13.66
C SER A 208 3.28 -1.86 14.87
N THR A 209 3.34 -2.80 15.82
CA THR A 209 4.12 -2.67 17.06
C THR A 209 5.23 -3.71 17.07
N PRO A 210 6.52 -3.30 17.18
CA PRO A 210 7.62 -4.23 17.37
C PRO A 210 7.64 -4.75 18.81
N LEU A 211 7.74 -6.07 18.94
CA LEU A 211 7.91 -6.77 20.21
C LEU A 211 9.17 -7.64 20.16
N SER A 212 9.74 -7.99 21.33
CA SER A 212 10.80 -8.99 21.37
C SER A 212 10.25 -10.36 20.98
N THR A 213 11.05 -11.17 20.28
CA THR A 213 10.67 -12.52 19.84
C THR A 213 10.24 -13.38 21.04
N GLU A 214 10.94 -13.31 22.16
CA GLU A 214 10.62 -14.06 23.39
C GLU A 214 9.19 -13.77 23.88
N LYS A 215 8.81 -12.48 23.95
CA LYS A 215 7.47 -12.06 24.37
C LYS A 215 6.38 -12.58 23.44
N VAL A 216 6.68 -12.66 22.14
CA VAL A 216 5.71 -13.16 21.15
C VAL A 216 5.61 -14.68 21.20
N VAL A 217 6.72 -15.39 21.38
CA VAL A 217 6.74 -16.85 21.48
C VAL A 217 5.96 -17.32 22.71
N ASP A 218 6.19 -16.72 23.88
CA ASP A 218 5.50 -17.07 25.13
C ASP A 218 3.97 -17.05 24.96
N ARG A 219 3.43 -16.00 24.38
CA ARG A 219 2.00 -15.89 24.08
C ARG A 219 1.59 -16.68 22.85
N GLY A 220 2.49 -16.76 21.86
CA GLY A 220 2.28 -17.41 20.56
C GLY A 220 2.07 -18.90 20.65
N MET A 221 2.57 -19.56 21.70
CA MET A 221 2.33 -20.99 21.97
C MET A 221 0.84 -21.33 22.15
N GLN A 222 0.00 -20.35 22.38
CA GLN A 222 -1.46 -20.54 22.47
C GLN A 222 -2.15 -20.45 21.10
N ALA A 223 -1.44 -20.10 20.02
CA ALA A 223 -2.01 -19.99 18.69
C ALA A 223 -2.32 -21.37 18.10
N ASP A 224 -3.47 -21.47 17.43
CA ASP A 224 -3.86 -22.63 16.64
C ASP A 224 -3.31 -22.55 15.21
N ILE A 225 -3.08 -21.31 14.72
CA ILE A 225 -2.57 -21.01 13.38
C ILE A 225 -1.45 -19.97 13.47
N TRP A 226 -0.31 -20.27 12.84
CA TRP A 226 0.73 -19.29 12.56
C TRP A 226 0.66 -18.88 11.09
N LEU A 227 0.24 -17.62 10.82
CA LEU A 227 0.12 -17.05 9.47
C LEU A 227 1.40 -16.35 9.07
N ILE A 228 2.20 -17.01 8.24
CA ILE A 228 3.48 -16.50 7.76
C ILE A 228 3.30 -15.83 6.40
N LYS A 229 3.71 -14.58 6.29
CA LYS A 229 3.86 -13.88 5.01
C LYS A 229 5.30 -13.95 4.57
N HIS A 230 5.57 -14.68 3.50
CA HIS A 230 6.91 -14.88 2.97
C HIS A 230 6.93 -14.72 1.45
N HIS A 231 8.01 -14.16 0.93
CA HIS A 231 8.21 -14.05 -0.53
C HIS A 231 8.94 -15.29 -1.05
N GLY A 232 8.32 -16.02 -1.96
CA GLY A 232 8.86 -17.25 -2.52
C GLY A 232 8.40 -18.51 -1.76
N THR A 233 9.11 -19.62 -1.96
CA THR A 233 8.79 -20.91 -1.34
C THR A 233 9.39 -20.99 0.05
N LEU A 234 8.54 -21.15 1.07
CA LEU A 234 8.96 -21.35 2.45
C LEU A 234 8.93 -22.84 2.80
N ASN A 235 10.02 -23.35 3.34
CA ASN A 235 10.07 -24.70 3.88
C ASN A 235 10.44 -24.69 5.38
N ARG A 236 10.16 -25.79 6.06
CA ARG A 236 10.38 -25.91 7.51
C ARG A 236 11.83 -25.65 7.94
N ARG A 237 12.81 -25.99 7.06
CA ARG A 237 14.23 -25.77 7.34
C ARG A 237 14.58 -24.27 7.30
N GLN A 238 14.01 -23.52 6.35
CA GLN A 238 14.17 -22.06 6.27
C GLN A 238 13.56 -21.36 7.47
N ILE A 239 12.36 -21.78 7.89
CA ILE A 239 11.74 -21.23 9.10
C ILE A 239 12.68 -21.39 10.30
N ASN A 240 13.25 -22.57 10.50
CA ASN A 240 14.16 -22.82 11.62
C ASN A 240 15.49 -22.06 11.51
N THR A 241 15.93 -21.69 10.31
CA THR A 241 17.17 -20.92 10.09
C THR A 241 16.93 -19.42 10.28
N ASP A 242 15.82 -18.92 9.74
CA ASP A 242 15.50 -17.48 9.74
C ASP A 242 14.85 -17.05 11.06
N THR A 243 14.31 -17.99 11.81
CA THR A 243 13.71 -17.79 13.14
C THR A 243 14.24 -18.83 14.11
N PRO A 244 15.52 -18.76 14.55
CA PRO A 244 16.00 -19.61 15.62
C PRO A 244 15.22 -19.24 16.90
N LEU A 245 14.27 -20.10 17.24
CA LEU A 245 13.49 -20.09 18.49
C LEU A 245 14.22 -20.89 19.54
#